data_67aaaafaa303c1cf4f01f854879aaa8c
#
_entry.id   67aaaafaa303c1cf4f01f854879aaa8c
#
_cell.length_a   1.000
_cell.length_b   1.000
_cell.length_c   1.000
_cell.angle_alpha   90.00
_cell.angle_beta   90.00
_cell.angle_gamma   90.00
#
_symmetry.space_group_name_H-M   'P 1'
#
loop_
_entity.id
_entity.type
_entity.pdbx_description
1 polymer ?
#
loop_
_entity_poly.entity_id
_entity_poly.type
_entity_poly.pdbx_seq_one_letter_code
_entity_poly.pdbx_strand_id
1 'polypeptide(L)'
;MNILLTNDDGWNSPLLPFTADYLREMGDLTIALPQDEQSWTGKAMTRFGRLQVEERELCGVTGYSINGRPADCVNLALHHLCSKLPDLIVSGINMGANLGVSFIVSSGTVGACMEGNIAGVPGIALSQCLQPETYREWTNEQHLPAATVDDLCRHQREFLDAALADLRA
;
A
#
# COMPACT_ATOMS: atom_id res chain seq x y z
N MET A 1 -16.17 -7.67 4.31
CA MET A 1 -14.80 -8.14 4.03
C MET A 1 -13.85 -7.34 4.90
N ASN A 2 -12.83 -7.98 5.52
CA ASN A 2 -11.79 -7.29 6.27
C ASN A 2 -10.59 -7.07 5.35
N ILE A 3 -10.15 -5.83 5.20
CA ILE A 3 -9.08 -5.46 4.25
C ILE A 3 -7.91 -4.86 5.02
N LEU A 4 -6.69 -5.29 4.72
CA LEU A 4 -5.46 -4.64 5.15
C LEU A 4 -4.88 -3.82 4.01
N LEU A 5 -4.78 -2.51 4.18
CA LEU A 5 -4.07 -1.62 3.27
C LEU A 5 -2.65 -1.39 3.76
N THR A 6 -1.69 -1.58 2.86
CA THR A 6 -0.29 -1.23 3.06
C THR A 6 0.30 -0.59 1.79
N ASN A 7 1.53 -0.09 1.83
CA ASN A 7 2.30 0.40 0.68
C ASN A 7 3.80 0.40 1.01
N ASP A 8 4.64 0.89 0.11
CA ASP A 8 6.05 1.18 0.32
C ASP A 8 6.41 2.67 0.18
N ASP A 9 5.48 3.51 -0.28
CA ASP A 9 5.65 4.98 -0.35
C ASP A 9 5.44 5.68 1.02
N GLY A 10 4.89 4.98 2.01
CA GLY A 10 4.58 5.52 3.33
C GLY A 10 3.34 6.41 3.37
N TRP A 11 3.22 7.20 4.44
CA TRP A 11 2.05 8.03 4.74
C TRP A 11 1.89 9.25 3.83
N ASN A 12 2.94 9.66 3.13
CA ASN A 12 2.93 10.82 2.25
C ASN A 12 2.56 10.46 0.79
N SER A 13 2.24 9.19 0.51
CA SER A 13 1.82 8.78 -0.84
C SER A 13 0.57 9.56 -1.27
N PRO A 14 0.62 10.24 -2.44
CA PRO A 14 -0.48 11.08 -2.89
C PRO A 14 -1.75 10.29 -3.23
N LEU A 15 -1.63 9.02 -3.55
CA LEU A 15 -2.77 8.15 -3.84
C LEU A 15 -3.33 7.43 -2.59
N LEU A 16 -2.68 7.57 -1.44
CA LEU A 16 -3.10 6.88 -0.22
C LEU A 16 -4.51 7.29 0.27
N PRO A 17 -4.88 8.58 0.33
CA PRO A 17 -6.23 8.98 0.74
C PRO A 17 -7.31 8.41 -0.17
N PHE A 18 -7.10 8.48 -1.48
CA PHE A 18 -8.00 7.89 -2.47
C PHE A 18 -8.13 6.37 -2.29
N THR A 19 -7.01 5.66 -2.10
CA THR A 19 -7.01 4.20 -1.93
C THR A 19 -7.76 3.80 -0.66
N ALA A 20 -7.54 4.51 0.45
CA ALA A 20 -8.24 4.28 1.71
C ALA A 20 -9.76 4.52 1.56
N ASP A 21 -10.16 5.63 0.96
CA ASP A 21 -11.58 5.94 0.71
C ASP A 21 -12.25 4.90 -0.19
N TYR A 22 -11.56 4.44 -1.23
CA TYR A 22 -12.08 3.42 -2.13
C TYR A 22 -12.28 2.07 -1.42
N LEU A 23 -11.28 1.62 -0.64
CA LEU A 23 -11.32 0.31 -0.01
C LEU A 23 -12.30 0.24 1.17
N ARG A 24 -12.51 1.34 1.92
CA ARG A 24 -13.51 1.37 3.00
C ARG A 24 -14.96 1.25 2.50
N GLU A 25 -15.22 1.55 1.23
CA GLU A 25 -16.51 1.27 0.60
C GLU A 25 -16.74 -0.23 0.37
N MET A 26 -15.67 -1.05 0.38
CA MET A 26 -15.71 -2.49 0.15
C MET A 26 -15.78 -3.30 1.45
N GLY A 27 -15.38 -2.73 2.59
CA GLY A 27 -15.39 -3.46 3.87
C GLY A 27 -14.68 -2.75 5.01
N ASP A 28 -14.43 -3.48 6.07
CA ASP A 28 -13.71 -3.00 7.25
C ASP A 28 -12.22 -2.87 6.91
N LEU A 29 -11.69 -1.65 6.99
CA LEU A 29 -10.33 -1.32 6.58
C LEU A 29 -9.42 -1.14 7.81
N THR A 30 -8.29 -1.82 7.79
CA THR A 30 -7.12 -1.55 8.65
C THR A 30 -5.98 -1.03 7.79
N ILE A 31 -5.28 0.00 8.24
CA ILE A 31 -4.15 0.59 7.53
C ILE A 31 -2.87 0.34 8.33
N ALA A 32 -1.85 -0.25 7.72
CA ALA A 32 -0.53 -0.43 8.35
C ALA A 32 0.58 -0.12 7.33
N LEU A 33 1.27 1.00 7.54
CA LEU A 33 2.22 1.56 6.58
C LEU A 33 3.60 1.75 7.19
N PRO A 34 4.67 1.65 6.41
CA PRO A 34 5.97 2.10 6.84
C PRO A 34 5.94 3.61 7.14
N GLN A 35 6.71 4.00 8.16
CA GLN A 35 6.85 5.41 8.56
C GLN A 35 7.47 6.24 7.44
N ASP A 36 8.51 5.69 6.82
CA ASP A 36 9.28 6.31 5.76
C ASP A 36 9.16 5.48 4.47
N GLU A 37 9.45 6.09 3.33
CA GLU A 37 9.49 5.46 2.02
C GLU A 37 10.50 4.29 2.02
N GLN A 38 10.11 3.16 1.39
CA GLN A 38 10.82 1.87 1.43
C GLN A 38 10.99 1.22 0.04
N SER A 39 11.23 2.01 -0.99
CA SER A 39 11.48 1.49 -2.34
C SER A 39 12.67 0.51 -2.37
N TRP A 40 12.61 -0.45 -3.28
CA TRP A 40 13.65 -1.45 -3.51
C TRP A 40 13.96 -2.38 -2.32
N THR A 41 13.08 -2.46 -1.34
CA THR A 41 13.30 -3.36 -0.19
C THR A 41 12.84 -4.80 -0.43
N GLY A 42 12.06 -5.04 -1.49
CA GLY A 42 11.50 -6.37 -1.77
C GLY A 42 10.71 -6.92 -0.59
N LYS A 43 10.79 -8.22 -0.37
CA LYS A 43 10.20 -8.91 0.79
C LYS A 43 11.17 -8.94 1.99
N ALA A 44 12.01 -7.95 2.18
CA ALA A 44 12.89 -7.91 3.33
C ALA A 44 12.12 -7.57 4.62
N MET A 45 12.59 -8.13 5.74
CA MET A 45 12.09 -7.84 7.08
C MET A 45 13.21 -7.28 7.96
N THR A 46 12.82 -6.51 8.96
CA THR A 46 13.76 -5.96 9.96
C THR A 46 14.24 -7.06 10.88
N ARG A 47 15.52 -7.40 10.76
CA ARG A 47 16.13 -8.49 11.53
C ARG A 47 16.51 -8.08 12.96
N PHE A 48 16.94 -6.83 13.14
CA PHE A 48 17.46 -6.33 14.40
C PHE A 48 16.79 -4.99 14.76
N GLY A 49 16.66 -4.74 16.05
CA GLY A 49 16.06 -3.53 16.58
C GLY A 49 14.62 -3.77 17.03
N ARG A 50 13.98 -2.68 17.46
CA ARG A 50 12.58 -2.68 17.88
C ARG A 50 11.74 -2.03 16.79
N LEU A 51 10.65 -2.66 16.43
CA LEU A 51 9.60 -2.03 15.65
C LEU A 51 8.75 -1.17 16.59
N GLN A 52 8.54 0.08 16.20
CA GLN A 52 7.68 1.04 16.89
C GLN A 52 6.42 1.21 16.06
N VAL A 53 5.28 1.26 16.72
CA VAL A 53 3.97 1.44 16.10
C VAL A 53 3.36 2.70 16.66
N GLU A 54 2.95 3.60 15.78
CA GLU A 54 2.25 4.85 16.10
C GLU A 54 0.86 4.81 15.48
N GLU A 55 -0.18 5.07 16.28
CA GLU A 55 -1.52 5.21 15.72
C GLU A 55 -1.65 6.53 14.98
N ARG A 56 -2.30 6.49 13.83
CA ARG A 56 -2.66 7.63 12.99
C ARG A 56 -4.08 7.48 12.48
N GLU A 57 -4.67 8.57 12.02
CA GLU A 57 -5.97 8.56 11.38
C GLU A 57 -5.85 9.01 9.92
N LEU A 58 -6.54 8.32 9.04
CA LEU A 58 -6.67 8.69 7.62
C LEU A 58 -8.11 8.43 7.17
N CYS A 59 -8.77 9.46 6.66
CA CYS A 59 -10.15 9.36 6.14
C CYS A 59 -11.14 8.74 7.15
N GLY A 60 -10.97 8.99 8.45
CA GLY A 60 -11.79 8.41 9.52
C GLY A 60 -11.51 6.93 9.81
N VAL A 61 -10.39 6.40 9.34
CA VAL A 61 -9.93 5.03 9.60
C VAL A 61 -8.69 5.08 10.49
N THR A 62 -8.69 4.25 11.53
CA THR A 62 -7.48 4.06 12.35
C THR A 62 -6.43 3.32 11.53
N GLY A 63 -5.24 3.90 11.51
CA GLY A 63 -4.08 3.33 10.85
C GLY A 63 -2.86 3.31 11.76
N TYR A 64 -1.83 2.59 11.33
CA TYR A 64 -0.61 2.36 12.08
C TYR A 64 0.62 2.72 11.24
N SER A 65 1.43 3.64 11.76
CA SER A 65 2.73 4.00 11.20
C SER A 65 3.82 3.17 11.88
N ILE A 66 4.63 2.49 11.11
CA ILE A 66 5.59 1.50 11.63
C ILE A 66 7.00 1.85 11.11
N ASN A 67 7.99 1.93 11.98
CA ASN A 67 9.38 2.16 11.60
C ASN A 67 10.05 0.90 11.01
N GLY A 68 9.31 0.19 10.18
CA GLY A 68 9.68 -1.06 9.55
C GLY A 68 9.51 -1.03 8.03
N ARG A 69 9.74 -2.15 7.42
CA ARG A 69 9.56 -2.36 5.97
C ARG A 69 8.11 -2.77 5.67
N PRO A 70 7.65 -2.71 4.42
CA PRO A 70 6.28 -3.12 4.07
C PRO A 70 5.90 -4.53 4.55
N ALA A 71 6.82 -5.48 4.46
CA ALA A 71 6.60 -6.84 4.99
C ALA A 71 6.49 -6.87 6.52
N ASP A 72 7.22 -6.02 7.26
CA ASP A 72 7.06 -5.89 8.72
C ASP A 72 5.68 -5.32 9.06
N CYS A 73 5.20 -4.34 8.29
CA CYS A 73 3.88 -3.75 8.47
C CYS A 73 2.78 -4.80 8.33
N VAL A 74 2.85 -5.63 7.30
CA VAL A 74 1.91 -6.74 7.10
C VAL A 74 2.01 -7.74 8.23
N ASN A 75 3.21 -8.20 8.60
CA ASN A 75 3.40 -9.18 9.66
C ASN A 75 2.83 -8.70 10.99
N LEU A 76 3.15 -7.45 11.40
CA LEU A 76 2.60 -6.87 12.62
C LEU A 76 1.07 -6.70 12.55
N ALA A 77 0.54 -6.28 11.41
CA ALA A 77 -0.89 -6.15 11.24
C ALA A 77 -1.62 -7.47 11.42
N LEU A 78 -1.15 -8.54 10.77
CA LEU A 78 -1.76 -9.86 10.83
C LEU A 78 -1.77 -10.46 12.23
N HIS A 79 -0.71 -10.21 13.02
CA HIS A 79 -0.52 -10.88 14.30
C HIS A 79 -0.89 -10.03 15.51
N HIS A 80 -0.97 -8.68 15.38
CA HIS A 80 -1.08 -7.80 16.54
C HIS A 80 -2.04 -6.61 16.38
N LEU A 81 -2.31 -6.14 15.15
CA LEU A 81 -3.05 -4.89 14.96
C LEU A 81 -4.46 -5.11 14.42
N CYS A 82 -4.65 -6.09 13.54
CA CYS A 82 -5.98 -6.44 13.04
C CYS A 82 -6.77 -7.19 14.12
N SER A 83 -8.03 -6.80 14.33
CA SER A 83 -8.94 -7.50 15.26
C SER A 83 -9.33 -8.89 14.77
N LYS A 84 -9.29 -9.10 13.46
CA LYS A 84 -9.51 -10.37 12.74
C LYS A 84 -8.52 -10.48 11.60
N LEU A 85 -8.21 -11.71 11.21
CA LEU A 85 -7.38 -11.95 10.03
C LEU A 85 -8.06 -11.29 8.80
N PRO A 86 -7.34 -10.47 8.03
CA PRO A 86 -7.89 -9.89 6.80
C PRO A 86 -8.27 -10.97 5.78
N ASP A 87 -9.31 -10.71 5.04
CA ASP A 87 -9.72 -11.52 3.88
C ASP A 87 -8.85 -11.18 2.64
N LEU A 88 -8.30 -9.96 2.62
CA LEU A 88 -7.51 -9.42 1.52
C LEU A 88 -6.48 -8.42 2.02
N ILE A 89 -5.27 -8.49 1.44
CA ILE A 89 -4.26 -7.44 1.57
C ILE A 89 -4.20 -6.67 0.26
N VAL A 90 -4.31 -5.35 0.34
CA VAL A 90 -4.06 -4.45 -0.78
C VAL A 90 -2.78 -3.67 -0.47
N SER A 91 -1.78 -3.80 -1.33
CA SER A 91 -0.53 -3.08 -1.22
C SER A 91 -0.38 -2.08 -2.37
N GLY A 92 -0.25 -0.82 -2.03
CA GLY A 92 -0.14 0.30 -2.98
C GLY A 92 -1.16 1.42 -2.68
N ILE A 93 -1.45 2.28 -3.63
CA ILE A 93 -1.00 2.26 -5.05
C ILE A 93 0.41 2.86 -5.11
N ASN A 94 1.40 2.06 -5.52
CA ASN A 94 2.79 2.49 -5.67
C ASN A 94 2.95 3.54 -6.77
N MET A 95 3.73 4.56 -6.51
CA MET A 95 4.05 5.64 -7.45
C MET A 95 5.21 5.25 -8.36
N GLY A 96 4.91 4.44 -9.36
CA GLY A 96 5.88 3.91 -10.31
C GLY A 96 5.54 2.48 -10.74
N ALA A 97 6.09 2.04 -11.86
CA ALA A 97 5.77 0.74 -12.44
C ALA A 97 6.65 -0.38 -11.85
N ASN A 98 6.02 -1.46 -11.42
CA ASN A 98 6.69 -2.71 -11.04
C ASN A 98 6.57 -3.74 -12.19
N LEU A 99 7.24 -3.46 -13.32
CA LEU A 99 7.20 -4.28 -14.53
C LEU A 99 8.47 -5.09 -14.72
N GLY A 100 8.30 -6.36 -15.04
CA GLY A 100 9.40 -7.32 -15.22
C GLY A 100 9.92 -7.91 -13.92
N VAL A 101 10.56 -9.07 -14.01
CA VAL A 101 10.95 -9.90 -12.86
C VAL A 101 11.84 -9.14 -11.87
N SER A 102 12.79 -8.36 -12.36
CA SER A 102 13.74 -7.62 -11.51
C SER A 102 13.02 -6.61 -10.60
N PHE A 103 12.10 -5.83 -11.17
CA PHE A 103 11.33 -4.85 -10.40
C PHE A 103 10.33 -5.51 -9.45
N ILE A 104 9.63 -6.56 -9.90
CA ILE A 104 8.68 -7.30 -9.07
C ILE A 104 9.38 -7.88 -7.82
N VAL A 105 10.54 -8.51 -7.98
CA VAL A 105 11.26 -9.12 -6.85
C VAL A 105 11.82 -8.08 -5.89
N SER A 106 12.21 -6.90 -6.38
CA SER A 106 12.77 -5.81 -5.57
C SER A 106 11.71 -4.88 -4.97
N SER A 107 10.45 -4.97 -5.42
CA SER A 107 9.36 -4.08 -4.99
C SER A 107 8.93 -4.34 -3.55
N GLY A 108 8.90 -3.29 -2.72
CA GLY A 108 8.31 -3.33 -1.39
C GLY A 108 6.81 -3.57 -1.42
N THR A 109 6.11 -2.98 -2.42
CA THR A 109 4.67 -3.19 -2.67
C THR A 109 4.36 -4.68 -2.86
N VAL A 110 5.10 -5.36 -3.74
CA VAL A 110 4.94 -6.81 -3.99
C VAL A 110 5.39 -7.62 -2.78
N GLY A 111 6.49 -7.22 -2.13
CA GLY A 111 7.03 -7.88 -0.95
C GLY A 111 6.05 -7.93 0.23
N ALA A 112 5.24 -6.89 0.41
CA ALA A 112 4.15 -6.87 1.38
C ALA A 112 3.09 -7.94 1.09
N CYS A 113 2.64 -8.05 -0.16
CA CYS A 113 1.71 -9.11 -0.57
C CYS A 113 2.30 -10.51 -0.40
N MET A 114 3.60 -10.68 -0.67
CA MET A 114 4.28 -11.95 -0.45
C MET A 114 4.27 -12.37 1.03
N GLU A 115 4.43 -11.41 1.98
CA GLU A 115 4.33 -11.70 3.41
C GLU A 115 2.92 -12.20 3.78
N GLY A 116 1.89 -11.54 3.27
CA GLY A 116 0.51 -11.96 3.47
C GLY A 116 0.23 -13.35 2.89
N ASN A 117 0.71 -13.63 1.69
CA ASN A 117 0.55 -14.93 1.06
C ASN A 117 1.22 -16.07 1.86
N ILE A 118 2.37 -15.80 2.50
CA ILE A 118 3.01 -16.75 3.41
C ILE A 118 2.11 -17.07 4.60
N ALA A 119 1.36 -16.08 5.10
CA ALA A 119 0.38 -16.26 6.18
C ALA A 119 -0.98 -16.81 5.70
N GLY A 120 -1.13 -17.10 4.41
CA GLY A 120 -2.36 -17.65 3.83
C GLY A 120 -3.42 -16.59 3.49
N VAL A 121 -3.08 -15.31 3.52
CA VAL A 121 -3.98 -14.21 3.13
C VAL A 121 -3.66 -13.77 1.69
N PRO A 122 -4.64 -13.75 0.78
CA PRO A 122 -4.41 -13.29 -0.59
C PRO A 122 -4.05 -11.80 -0.63
N GLY A 123 -3.19 -11.41 -1.58
CA GLY A 123 -2.74 -10.04 -1.72
C GLY A 123 -2.81 -9.55 -3.17
N ILE A 124 -3.17 -8.27 -3.32
CA ILE A 124 -3.15 -7.52 -4.58
C ILE A 124 -2.13 -6.39 -4.46
N ALA A 125 -1.11 -6.40 -5.30
CA ALA A 125 -0.12 -5.33 -5.41
C ALA A 125 -0.50 -4.40 -6.57
N LEU A 126 -0.68 -3.12 -6.27
CA LEU A 126 -1.12 -2.10 -7.20
C LEU A 126 0.01 -1.10 -7.48
N SER A 127 0.23 -0.77 -8.74
CA SER A 127 1.26 0.19 -9.17
C SER A 127 0.75 1.09 -10.27
N GLN A 128 0.96 2.40 -10.11
CA GLN A 128 0.65 3.42 -11.10
C GLN A 128 1.85 3.70 -11.97
N CYS A 129 1.78 3.36 -13.25
CA CYS A 129 2.77 3.79 -14.21
C CYS A 129 2.63 5.30 -14.45
N LEU A 130 3.66 6.07 -14.17
CA LEU A 130 3.70 7.51 -14.37
C LEU A 130 4.40 7.86 -15.68
N GLN A 131 4.02 9.00 -16.27
CA GLN A 131 4.79 9.60 -17.35
C GLN A 131 6.18 9.99 -16.82
N PRO A 132 7.23 9.98 -17.65
CA PRO A 132 8.61 10.24 -17.19
C PRO A 132 8.79 11.58 -16.46
N GLU A 133 8.07 12.60 -16.87
CA GLU A 133 8.10 13.94 -16.27
C GLU A 133 7.48 13.91 -14.87
N THR A 134 6.29 13.32 -14.73
CA THR A 134 5.57 13.16 -13.47
C THR A 134 6.36 12.29 -12.49
N TYR A 135 7.01 11.24 -12.99
CA TYR A 135 7.86 10.38 -12.17
C TYR A 135 9.07 11.13 -11.61
N ARG A 136 9.73 11.97 -12.43
CA ARG A 136 10.84 12.82 -11.98
C ARG A 136 10.40 13.86 -10.94
N GLU A 137 9.25 14.49 -11.16
CA GLU A 137 8.67 15.43 -10.21
C GLU A 137 8.40 14.74 -8.86
N TRP A 138 7.72 13.60 -8.88
CA TRP A 138 7.47 12.81 -7.68
C TRP A 138 8.76 12.40 -6.95
N THR A 139 9.74 11.86 -7.66
CA THR A 139 10.98 11.39 -7.03
C THR A 139 11.85 12.49 -6.46
N ASN A 140 11.81 13.69 -7.04
CA ASN A 140 12.61 14.82 -6.59
C ASN A 140 11.93 15.63 -5.48
N GLU A 141 10.63 15.83 -5.57
CA GLU A 141 9.88 16.75 -4.72
C GLU A 141 9.01 16.04 -3.68
N GLN A 142 8.77 14.73 -3.85
CA GLN A 142 7.84 13.92 -3.03
C GLN A 142 6.45 14.58 -2.93
N HIS A 143 6.09 15.33 -3.95
CA HIS A 143 4.84 16.06 -4.08
C HIS A 143 4.43 16.14 -5.55
N LEU A 144 3.13 16.08 -5.80
CA LEU A 144 2.55 16.30 -7.12
C LEU A 144 1.48 17.40 -7.06
N PRO A 145 1.28 18.18 -8.14
CA PRO A 145 0.17 19.12 -8.24
C PRO A 145 -1.18 18.43 -8.05
N ALA A 146 -2.11 19.10 -7.37
CA ALA A 146 -3.43 18.54 -7.06
C ALA A 146 -4.18 18.05 -8.33
N ALA A 147 -4.09 18.81 -9.44
CA ALA A 147 -4.72 18.41 -10.70
C ALA A 147 -4.13 17.09 -11.26
N THR A 148 -2.83 16.86 -11.08
CA THR A 148 -2.19 15.59 -11.47
C THR A 148 -2.68 14.44 -10.58
N VAL A 149 -2.78 14.67 -9.28
CA VAL A 149 -3.31 13.66 -8.34
C VAL A 149 -4.77 13.33 -8.66
N ASP A 150 -5.60 14.33 -8.92
CA ASP A 150 -7.01 14.14 -9.28
C ASP A 150 -7.18 13.32 -10.56
N ASP A 151 -6.31 13.55 -11.56
CA ASP A 151 -6.30 12.79 -12.80
C ASP A 151 -5.89 11.33 -12.58
N LEU A 152 -4.84 11.10 -11.79
CA LEU A 152 -4.41 9.75 -11.39
C LEU A 152 -5.51 9.01 -10.61
N CYS A 153 -6.16 9.67 -9.65
CA CYS A 153 -7.27 9.08 -8.89
C CYS A 153 -8.43 8.66 -9.79
N ARG A 154 -8.77 9.46 -10.80
CA ARG A 154 -9.84 9.14 -11.77
C ARG A 154 -9.51 7.87 -12.56
N HIS A 155 -8.30 7.79 -13.11
CA HIS A 155 -7.84 6.60 -13.85
C HIS A 155 -7.78 5.36 -12.96
N GLN A 156 -7.31 5.52 -11.71
CA GLN A 156 -7.27 4.41 -10.76
C GLN A 156 -8.67 3.92 -10.37
N ARG A 157 -9.65 4.81 -10.23
CA ARG A 157 -11.04 4.41 -9.96
C ARG A 157 -11.59 3.53 -11.06
N GLU A 158 -11.46 3.94 -12.31
CA GLU A 158 -11.90 3.15 -13.46
C GLU A 158 -11.24 1.77 -13.53
N PHE A 159 -9.93 1.73 -13.26
CA PHE A 159 -9.16 0.47 -13.21
C PHE A 159 -9.62 -0.43 -12.05
N LEU A 160 -9.74 0.10 -10.84
CA LEU A 160 -10.15 -0.66 -9.66
C LEU A 160 -11.59 -1.17 -9.75
N ASP A 161 -12.52 -0.36 -10.30
CA ASP A 161 -13.90 -0.77 -10.53
C ASP A 161 -13.96 -1.98 -11.47
N ALA A 162 -13.12 -2.03 -12.49
CA ALA A 162 -13.04 -3.17 -13.39
C ALA A 162 -12.29 -4.37 -12.77
N ALA A 163 -11.14 -4.13 -12.12
CA ALA A 163 -10.27 -5.18 -11.59
C ALA A 163 -10.85 -5.89 -10.35
N LEU A 164 -11.63 -5.18 -9.54
CA LEU A 164 -12.20 -5.67 -8.28
C LEU A 164 -13.71 -5.92 -8.37
N ALA A 165 -14.30 -5.92 -9.58
CA ALA A 165 -15.74 -6.12 -9.76
C ALA A 165 -16.25 -7.40 -9.10
N ASP A 166 -15.51 -8.50 -9.27
CA ASP A 166 -15.90 -9.83 -8.73
C ASP A 166 -15.77 -9.91 -7.20
N LEU A 167 -14.99 -9.02 -6.56
CA LEU A 167 -14.85 -8.97 -5.10
C LEU A 167 -15.96 -8.14 -4.43
N ARG A 168 -16.73 -7.38 -5.21
CA ARG A 168 -17.87 -6.58 -4.73
C ARG A 168 -19.21 -7.33 -4.83
N ALA A 169 -19.25 -8.44 -5.57
CA ALA A 169 -20.42 -9.28 -5.76
C ALA A 169 -20.58 -10.28 -4.60
#